data_45375d4f8b390355726afc28c48b5419
#
_entry.id   45375d4f8b390355726afc28c48b5419
#
_cell.length_a   1.000
_cell.length_b   1.000
_cell.length_c   1.000
_cell.angle_alpha   90.00
_cell.angle_beta   90.00
_cell.angle_gamma   90.00
#
_symmetry.space_group_name_H-M   'P 1'
#
loop_
_entity.id
_entity.type
_entity.pdbx_description
1 polymer ?
#
loop_
_entity_poly.entity_id
_entity_poly.type
_entity_poly.pdbx_seq_one_letter_code
_entity_poly.pdbx_strand_id
1 'polypeptide(L)'
;MVRLKVLSGKMAGTEHSARHFPFRLGRGTGSNLRLEEPGVWDSHAELSLDAGGSFVLRAQSEALLAVNGRPCRESAMRNGDEIDLGALKLRFWIGPTRQRSLRLRECLVWTTLALITLAQLALVYRVAQ
;
A
#
# COMPACT_ATOMS: atom_id res chain seq x y z
N MET A 1 -4.10 0.47 -0.19
CA MET A 1 -3.26 -0.44 -0.99
C MET A 1 -1.90 -0.59 -0.32
N VAL A 2 -1.46 -1.81 -0.13
CA VAL A 2 -0.17 -2.12 0.48
C VAL A 2 0.86 -2.40 -0.61
N ARG A 3 2.06 -1.88 -0.45
CA ARG A 3 3.21 -2.19 -1.32
C ARG A 3 4.26 -2.95 -0.53
N LEU A 4 4.73 -4.02 -1.11
CA LEU A 4 5.82 -4.84 -0.58
C LEU A 4 7.02 -4.75 -1.53
N LYS A 5 8.11 -4.21 -1.04
CA LYS A 5 9.35 -4.12 -1.79
C LYS A 5 10.30 -5.22 -1.34
N VAL A 6 10.79 -6.00 -2.29
CA VAL A 6 11.79 -7.04 -2.02
C VAL A 6 13.17 -6.39 -1.92
N LEU A 7 13.82 -6.57 -0.77
CA LEU A 7 15.12 -5.93 -0.48
C LEU A 7 16.32 -6.85 -0.75
N SER A 8 16.11 -8.16 -0.76
CA SER A 8 17.18 -9.14 -0.95
C SER A 8 16.73 -10.31 -1.82
N GLY A 9 17.67 -11.15 -2.24
CA GLY A 9 17.40 -12.34 -3.03
C GLY A 9 17.29 -12.05 -4.54
N LYS A 10 16.75 -13.03 -5.28
CA LYS A 10 16.63 -12.98 -6.75
C LYS A 10 15.68 -11.89 -7.24
N MET A 11 14.69 -11.55 -6.44
CA MET A 11 13.68 -10.56 -6.78
C MET A 11 13.97 -9.18 -6.17
N ALA A 12 15.18 -8.94 -5.65
CA ALA A 12 15.56 -7.68 -5.02
C ALA A 12 15.28 -6.49 -5.94
N GLY A 13 14.67 -5.45 -5.37
CA GLY A 13 14.28 -4.25 -6.09
C GLY A 13 12.88 -4.29 -6.72
N THR A 14 12.20 -5.44 -6.73
CA THR A 14 10.84 -5.56 -7.24
C THR A 14 9.83 -5.07 -6.20
N GLU A 15 8.74 -4.48 -6.67
CA GLU A 15 7.63 -4.05 -5.83
C GLU A 15 6.36 -4.81 -6.20
N HIS A 16 5.64 -5.24 -5.18
CA HIS A 16 4.38 -5.97 -5.34
C HIS A 16 3.28 -5.25 -4.57
N SER A 17 2.11 -5.14 -5.20
CA SER A 17 0.95 -4.50 -4.59
C SER A 17 -0.03 -5.53 -4.06
N ALA A 18 -0.42 -5.41 -2.80
CA ALA A 18 -1.47 -6.19 -2.20
C ALA A 18 -2.76 -5.37 -2.17
N ARG A 19 -3.80 -5.86 -2.85
CA ARG A 19 -5.11 -5.19 -2.95
C ARG A 19 -6.23 -5.97 -2.26
N HIS A 20 -6.04 -7.27 -2.13
CA HIS A 20 -7.03 -8.17 -1.53
C HIS A 20 -6.44 -8.81 -0.28
N PHE A 21 -7.24 -8.90 0.75
CA PHE A 21 -6.83 -9.51 2.02
C PHE A 21 -7.78 -10.65 2.38
N PRO A 22 -7.28 -11.71 3.00
CA PRO A 22 -5.89 -11.96 3.39
C PRO A 22 -4.95 -12.14 2.18
N PHE A 23 -3.74 -11.60 2.30
CA PHE A 23 -2.69 -11.69 1.28
C PHE A 23 -1.60 -12.65 1.77
N ARG A 24 -1.40 -13.73 1.05
CA ARG A 24 -0.50 -14.81 1.45
C ARG A 24 0.87 -14.67 0.82
N LEU A 25 1.89 -14.83 1.65
CA LEU A 25 3.28 -14.80 1.27
C LEU A 25 3.89 -16.19 1.47
N GLY A 26 4.55 -16.71 0.47
CA GLY A 26 5.20 -18.01 0.56
C GLY A 26 5.73 -18.51 -0.76
N ARG A 27 6.29 -19.72 -0.72
CA ARG A 27 6.86 -20.39 -1.89
C ARG A 27 5.83 -21.18 -2.71
N GLY A 28 4.72 -21.54 -2.09
CA GLY A 28 3.69 -22.39 -2.69
C GLY A 28 2.90 -21.67 -3.78
N THR A 29 2.30 -22.45 -4.66
CA THR A 29 1.47 -21.94 -5.76
C THR A 29 0.19 -21.27 -5.29
N GLY A 30 -0.27 -21.56 -4.07
CA GLY A 30 -1.42 -20.91 -3.44
C GLY A 30 -1.12 -19.55 -2.82
N SER A 31 0.13 -19.09 -2.86
CA SER A 31 0.52 -17.80 -2.32
C SER A 31 0.20 -16.68 -3.32
N ASN A 32 -0.28 -15.54 -2.81
CA ASN A 32 -0.54 -14.36 -3.64
C ASN A 32 0.76 -13.72 -4.13
N LEU A 33 1.79 -13.70 -3.29
CA LEU A 33 3.15 -13.36 -3.64
C LEU A 33 4.03 -14.59 -3.46
N ARG A 34 4.48 -15.14 -4.57
CA ARG A 34 5.33 -16.33 -4.58
C ARG A 34 6.79 -15.92 -4.44
N LEU A 35 7.42 -16.40 -3.37
CA LEU A 35 8.81 -16.08 -3.03
C LEU A 35 9.63 -17.35 -3.02
N GLU A 36 10.46 -17.57 -4.04
CA GLU A 36 11.31 -18.74 -4.20
C GLU A 36 12.72 -18.50 -3.66
N GLU A 37 12.81 -18.23 -2.36
CA GLU A 37 14.08 -18.00 -1.69
C GLU A 37 14.36 -19.05 -0.60
N PRO A 38 15.65 -19.31 -0.27
CA PRO A 38 15.97 -20.23 0.82
C PRO A 38 15.37 -19.77 2.14
N GLY A 39 14.80 -20.72 2.88
CA GLY A 39 14.18 -20.46 4.17
C GLY A 39 12.73 -19.96 4.10
N VAL A 40 12.18 -19.77 2.91
CA VAL A 40 10.76 -19.43 2.74
C VAL A 40 9.94 -20.73 2.60
N TRP A 41 8.95 -20.87 3.46
CA TRP A 41 8.03 -22.00 3.44
C TRP A 41 6.95 -21.83 2.38
N ASP A 42 6.28 -22.91 1.99
CA ASP A 42 5.18 -22.86 1.02
C ASP A 42 4.05 -21.91 1.46
N SER A 43 3.70 -21.94 2.75
CA SER A 43 2.82 -20.97 3.37
C SER A 43 3.57 -20.34 4.55
N HIS A 44 4.20 -19.21 4.33
CA HIS A 44 5.10 -18.60 5.31
C HIS A 44 4.41 -17.59 6.20
N ALA A 45 3.71 -16.64 5.61
CA ALA A 45 3.05 -15.58 6.35
C ALA A 45 1.77 -15.14 5.64
N GLU A 46 0.87 -14.54 6.39
CA GLU A 46 -0.38 -13.99 5.89
C GLU A 46 -0.54 -12.55 6.39
N LEU A 47 -0.77 -11.65 5.47
CA LEU A 47 -1.09 -10.25 5.76
C LEU A 47 -2.60 -10.08 5.70
N SER A 48 -3.20 -9.66 6.80
CA SER A 48 -4.63 -9.43 6.90
C SER A 48 -4.95 -8.01 7.32
N LEU A 49 -6.14 -7.56 6.99
CA LEU A 49 -6.67 -6.28 7.43
C LEU A 49 -7.61 -6.52 8.61
N ASP A 50 -7.27 -5.94 9.74
CA ASP A 50 -8.07 -6.01 10.95
C ASP A 50 -9.34 -5.15 10.84
N ALA A 51 -10.36 -5.48 11.64
CA ALA A 51 -11.61 -4.72 11.72
C ALA A 51 -11.40 -3.25 12.09
N GLY A 52 -10.33 -2.94 12.83
CA GLY A 52 -9.92 -1.57 13.17
C GLY A 52 -9.18 -0.82 12.06
N GLY A 53 -9.00 -1.40 10.88
CA GLY A 53 -8.27 -0.79 9.77
C GLY A 53 -6.76 -0.95 9.84
N SER A 54 -6.25 -1.75 10.77
CA SER A 54 -4.82 -2.05 10.91
C SER A 54 -4.42 -3.28 10.10
N PHE A 55 -3.22 -3.24 9.52
CA PHE A 55 -2.65 -4.40 8.85
C PHE A 55 -1.89 -5.25 9.86
N VAL A 56 -2.16 -6.56 9.83
CA VAL A 56 -1.54 -7.53 10.74
C VAL A 56 -0.86 -8.61 9.91
N LEU A 57 0.42 -8.84 10.19
CA LEU A 57 1.20 -9.92 9.58
C LEU A 57 1.31 -11.07 10.58
N ARG A 58 0.93 -12.26 10.15
CA ARG A 58 0.95 -13.48 10.97
C ARG A 58 1.75 -14.57 10.31
N ALA A 59 2.67 -15.17 11.07
CA ALA A 59 3.41 -16.34 10.59
C ALA A 59 2.50 -17.57 10.54
N GLN A 60 2.63 -18.35 9.47
CA GLN A 60 1.90 -19.59 9.30
C GLN A 60 2.75 -20.77 9.80
N SER A 61 2.10 -21.74 10.44
CA SER A 61 2.75 -22.94 10.98
C SER A 61 3.95 -22.56 11.89
N GLU A 62 5.10 -23.18 11.68
CA GLU A 62 6.34 -22.91 12.44
C GLU A 62 7.32 -22.03 11.67
N ALA A 63 6.86 -21.32 10.64
CA ALA A 63 7.70 -20.48 9.82
C ALA A 63 8.30 -19.32 10.64
N LEU A 64 9.57 -19.01 10.36
CA LEU A 64 10.28 -17.94 11.06
C LEU A 64 9.90 -16.59 10.45
N LEU A 65 9.44 -15.70 11.30
CA LEU A 65 9.06 -14.34 10.97
C LEU A 65 9.75 -13.37 11.92
N ALA A 66 10.32 -12.31 11.37
CA ALA A 66 10.82 -11.20 12.16
C ALA A 66 10.37 -9.89 11.55
N VAL A 67 10.05 -8.91 12.39
CA VAL A 67 9.69 -7.55 11.98
C VAL A 67 10.65 -6.58 12.65
N ASN A 68 11.36 -5.79 11.85
CA ASN A 68 12.40 -4.87 12.32
C ASN A 68 13.49 -5.55 13.16
N GLY A 69 13.87 -6.78 12.76
CA GLY A 69 14.87 -7.57 13.45
C GLY A 69 14.38 -8.29 14.73
N ARG A 70 13.11 -8.19 15.06
CA ARG A 70 12.52 -8.84 16.25
C ARG A 70 11.69 -10.05 15.83
N PRO A 71 12.07 -11.27 16.27
CA PRO A 71 11.26 -12.45 16.00
C PRO A 71 9.86 -12.33 16.61
N CYS A 72 8.86 -12.67 15.82
CA CYS A 72 7.47 -12.63 16.25
C CYS A 72 6.63 -13.65 15.49
N ARG A 73 5.45 -13.94 16.01
CA ARG A 73 4.44 -14.78 15.35
C ARG A 73 3.36 -13.94 14.69
N GLU A 74 3.13 -12.76 15.23
CA GLU A 74 2.11 -11.82 14.76
C GLU A 74 2.58 -10.41 15.10
N SER A 75 2.39 -9.47 14.16
CA SER A 75 2.75 -8.07 14.36
C SER A 75 1.80 -7.16 13.60
N ALA A 76 1.38 -6.09 14.26
CA ALA A 76 0.72 -4.98 13.57
C ALA A 76 1.76 -4.22 12.74
N MET A 77 1.44 -4.00 11.46
CA MET A 77 2.37 -3.41 10.50
C MET A 77 2.23 -1.90 10.45
N ARG A 78 3.36 -1.24 10.38
CA ARG A 78 3.47 0.21 10.19
C ARG A 78 4.22 0.52 8.90
N ASN A 79 4.00 1.72 8.38
CA ASN A 79 4.67 2.19 7.20
C ASN A 79 6.19 2.17 7.37
N GLY A 80 6.90 1.54 6.45
CA GLY A 80 8.35 1.41 6.49
C GLY A 80 8.89 0.23 7.29
N ASP A 81 8.04 -0.63 7.85
CA ASP A 81 8.48 -1.82 8.57
C ASP A 81 9.21 -2.80 7.66
N GLU A 82 10.29 -3.37 8.16
CA GLU A 82 11.08 -4.37 7.47
C GLU A 82 10.68 -5.77 7.95
N ILE A 83 10.36 -6.65 7.01
CA ILE A 83 9.90 -8.00 7.28
C ILE A 83 10.99 -8.99 6.86
N ASP A 84 11.36 -9.89 7.77
CA ASP A 84 12.26 -11.00 7.47
C ASP A 84 11.47 -12.32 7.39
N LEU A 85 11.47 -12.93 6.22
CA LEU A 85 10.89 -14.24 5.96
C LEU A 85 12.03 -15.22 5.64
N GLY A 86 12.53 -15.93 6.65
CA GLY A 86 13.75 -16.71 6.47
C GLY A 86 14.93 -15.81 6.12
N ALA A 87 15.57 -16.04 4.99
CA ALA A 87 16.67 -15.21 4.49
C ALA A 87 16.21 -14.00 3.66
N LEU A 88 14.93 -13.89 3.36
CA LEU A 88 14.37 -12.86 2.51
C LEU A 88 13.95 -11.65 3.33
N LYS A 89 14.27 -10.46 2.82
CA LYS A 89 13.86 -9.18 3.43
C LYS A 89 12.88 -8.45 2.54
N LEU A 90 11.79 -7.99 3.14
CA LEU A 90 10.77 -7.18 2.49
C LEU A 90 10.57 -5.88 3.26
N ARG A 91 10.17 -4.83 2.57
CA ARG A 91 9.74 -3.59 3.21
C ARG A 91 8.25 -3.35 2.95
N PHE A 92 7.54 -3.02 4.00
CA PHE A 92 6.11 -2.76 3.98
C PHE A 92 5.84 -1.26 3.84
N TRP A 93 5.01 -0.90 2.87
CA TRP A 93 4.52 0.47 2.69
C TRP A 93 3.02 0.46 2.52
N ILE A 94 2.36 1.38 3.17
CA ILE A 94 0.96 1.69 2.88
C ILE A 94 0.99 2.72 1.75
N GLY A 95 0.63 2.28 0.55
CA GLY A 95 0.56 3.16 -0.60
C GLY A 95 -0.53 4.22 -0.41
N PRO A 96 -0.37 5.42 -0.98
CA PRO A 96 -1.44 6.39 -0.97
C PRO A 96 -2.64 5.78 -1.69
N THR A 97 -3.79 5.76 -1.01
CA THR A 97 -5.05 5.53 -1.69
C THR A 97 -5.10 6.54 -2.83
N ARG A 98 -5.29 6.08 -4.07
CA ARG A 98 -5.48 6.97 -5.20
C ARG A 98 -6.61 7.93 -4.86
N GLN A 99 -6.27 9.13 -4.44
CA GLN A 99 -7.23 10.21 -4.32
C GLN A 99 -7.62 10.63 -5.73
N ARG A 100 -8.56 9.90 -6.28
CA ARG A 100 -9.06 10.07 -7.64
C ARG A 100 -9.83 11.37 -7.84
N SER A 101 -10.06 12.13 -6.77
CA SER A 101 -11.05 13.21 -6.82
C SER A 101 -10.51 14.62 -6.59
N LEU A 102 -9.30 14.81 -6.04
CA LEU A 102 -8.83 16.14 -5.71
C LEU A 102 -8.54 17.00 -6.95
N ARG A 103 -7.97 16.44 -8.01
CA ARG A 103 -7.71 17.20 -9.24
C ARG A 103 -8.98 17.62 -9.94
N LEU A 104 -9.99 16.78 -9.99
CA LEU A 104 -11.28 17.11 -10.58
C LEU A 104 -12.02 18.17 -9.76
N ARG A 105 -11.97 18.08 -8.45
CA ARG A 105 -12.55 19.09 -7.57
C ARG A 105 -11.85 20.44 -7.70
N GLU A 106 -10.53 20.47 -7.75
CA GLU A 106 -9.78 21.71 -7.96
C GLU A 106 -10.09 22.33 -9.31
N CYS A 107 -10.13 21.57 -10.39
CA CYS A 107 -10.51 22.07 -11.71
C CYS A 107 -11.93 22.64 -11.72
N LEU A 108 -12.89 21.99 -11.07
CA LEU A 108 -14.27 22.47 -10.97
C LEU A 108 -14.36 23.77 -10.17
N VAL A 109 -13.67 23.89 -9.05
CA VAL A 109 -13.64 25.10 -8.22
C VAL A 109 -13.05 26.28 -8.99
N TRP A 110 -11.92 26.11 -9.65
CA TRP A 110 -11.26 27.14 -10.45
C TRP A 110 -12.11 27.59 -11.64
N THR A 111 -12.75 26.65 -12.33
CA THR A 111 -13.65 26.96 -13.44
C THR A 111 -14.86 27.76 -12.97
N THR A 112 -15.45 27.38 -11.83
CA THR A 112 -16.59 28.09 -11.23
C THR A 112 -16.20 29.52 -10.83
N LEU A 113 -15.04 29.70 -10.20
CA LEU A 113 -14.53 31.02 -9.82
C LEU A 113 -14.28 31.89 -11.07
N ALA A 114 -13.71 31.35 -12.12
CA ALA A 114 -13.47 32.07 -13.37
C ALA A 114 -14.79 32.54 -14.03
N LEU A 115 -15.81 31.68 -14.03
CA LEU A 115 -17.13 32.01 -14.57
C LEU A 115 -17.82 33.13 -13.77
N ILE A 116 -17.76 33.08 -12.44
CA ILE A 116 -18.31 34.12 -11.58
C ILE A 116 -17.61 35.46 -11.83
N THR A 117 -16.30 35.48 -11.93
CA THR A 117 -15.50 36.67 -12.20
C THR A 117 -15.87 37.30 -13.56
N LEU A 118 -15.99 36.49 -14.61
CA LEU A 118 -16.41 36.94 -15.94
C LEU A 118 -17.84 37.50 -15.94
N ALA A 119 -18.76 36.88 -15.21
CA ALA A 119 -20.13 37.38 -15.10
C ALA A 119 -20.17 38.72 -14.38
N GLN A 120 -19.37 38.93 -13.33
CA GLN A 120 -19.27 40.20 -12.64
C GLN A 120 -18.68 41.29 -13.52
N LEU A 121 -17.64 41.02 -14.28
CA LEU A 121 -17.04 41.96 -15.24
C LEU A 121 -18.03 42.37 -16.31
N ALA A 122 -18.78 41.43 -16.88
CA ALA A 122 -19.80 41.71 -17.87
C ALA A 122 -20.93 42.58 -17.30
N LEU A 123 -21.33 42.34 -16.06
CA LEU A 123 -22.37 43.17 -15.39
C LEU A 123 -21.87 44.59 -15.14
N VAL A 124 -20.65 44.76 -14.66
CA VAL A 124 -20.02 46.10 -14.48
C VAL A 124 -19.92 46.85 -15.81
N TYR A 125 -19.50 46.17 -16.85
CA TYR A 125 -19.43 46.78 -18.18
C TYR A 125 -20.79 47.28 -18.70
N ARG A 126 -21.85 46.47 -18.47
CA ARG A 126 -23.22 46.86 -18.83
C ARG A 126 -23.74 48.08 -18.07
N VAL A 127 -23.40 48.13 -16.76
CA VAL A 127 -23.84 49.23 -15.89
C VAL A 127 -23.06 50.52 -16.20
N ALA A 128 -21.81 50.41 -16.67
CA ALA A 128 -20.95 51.54 -17.00
C ALA A 128 -21.27 52.18 -18.36
N GLN A 129 -22.11 51.57 -19.18
CA GLN A 129 -22.67 52.15 -20.40
C GLN A 129 -24.02 52.81 -20.07
#